data_33cb22967e706922434062f8a42567b2
#
_entry.id   33cb22967e706922434062f8a42567b2
#
_cell.length_a   1.000
_cell.length_b   1.000
_cell.length_c   1.000
_cell.angle_alpha   90.00
_cell.angle_beta   90.00
_cell.angle_gamma   90.00
#
_symmetry.space_group_name_H-M   'P 1'
#
loop_
_entity.id
_entity.type
_entity.pdbx_description
1 polymer ?
#
loop_
_entity_poly.entity_id
_entity_poly.type
_entity_poly.pdbx_seq_one_letter_code
_entity_poly.pdbx_strand_id
1 'polypeptide(L)'
;RAAIKSIGGERVDFSISPAASIEKNYTDYYADVKLWVKDGIMDTIIPQLYFGFDYPNKDFCFNNLLKEWVNVGITNENVKLAIGLAPYKLGTDNEPDTTEWKNGTDIIARQIKSCTNNGAVEGYVLFSYSSVFSEAEQTQEQLEKIKEVIAK
;
A
#
# COMPACT_ATOMS: atom_id res chain seq x y z
N ARG A 1 -10.51 17.39 -6.58
CA ARG A 1 -10.25 16.93 -7.93
C ARG A 1 -10.56 18.00 -8.98
N ALA A 2 -11.79 18.52 -9.06
CA ALA A 2 -12.19 19.49 -10.09
C ALA A 2 -11.25 20.71 -10.16
N ALA A 3 -10.90 21.33 -9.02
CA ALA A 3 -10.01 22.49 -8.99
C ALA A 3 -8.60 22.15 -9.49
N ILE A 4 -8.08 20.96 -9.20
CA ILE A 4 -6.76 20.50 -9.69
C ILE A 4 -6.82 20.31 -11.20
N LYS A 5 -7.85 19.65 -11.73
CA LYS A 5 -8.04 19.41 -13.15
C LYS A 5 -8.24 20.71 -13.93
N SER A 6 -8.90 21.72 -13.36
CA SER A 6 -9.10 23.02 -14.02
C SER A 6 -7.79 23.81 -14.22
N ILE A 7 -6.76 23.57 -13.39
CA ILE A 7 -5.45 24.23 -13.48
C ILE A 7 -4.43 23.37 -14.26
N GLY A 8 -4.33 22.09 -13.89
CA GLY A 8 -3.32 21.16 -14.42
C GLY A 8 -3.78 20.34 -15.64
N GLY A 9 -5.06 20.37 -15.97
CA GLY A 9 -5.65 19.54 -17.02
C GLY A 9 -5.67 18.04 -16.62
N GLU A 10 -6.05 17.19 -17.55
CA GLU A 10 -6.16 15.73 -17.35
C GLU A 10 -4.83 15.03 -17.13
N ARG A 11 -3.70 15.73 -17.31
CA ARG A 11 -2.35 15.19 -17.07
C ARG A 11 -1.96 15.13 -15.61
N VAL A 12 -2.71 15.78 -14.71
CA VAL A 12 -2.43 15.81 -13.28
C VAL A 12 -3.33 14.83 -12.56
N ASP A 13 -2.76 13.76 -12.00
CA ASP A 13 -3.46 12.82 -11.14
C ASP A 13 -3.46 13.30 -9.68
N PHE A 14 -4.64 13.30 -9.08
CA PHE A 14 -4.82 13.59 -7.67
C PHE A 14 -4.93 12.28 -6.88
N SER A 15 -3.95 12.01 -6.04
CA SER A 15 -3.89 10.80 -5.22
C SER A 15 -4.05 11.12 -3.73
N ILE A 16 -4.64 10.20 -2.98
CA ILE A 16 -4.77 10.27 -1.51
C ILE A 16 -4.18 8.99 -0.93
N SER A 17 -3.36 9.13 0.14
CA SER A 17 -2.74 8.00 0.83
C SER A 17 -3.24 7.90 2.29
N PRO A 18 -4.39 7.26 2.54
CA PRO A 18 -4.96 7.11 3.87
C PRO A 18 -4.26 6.03 4.70
N ALA A 19 -4.55 6.00 6.01
CA ALA A 19 -4.10 4.93 6.89
C ALA A 19 -4.67 3.57 6.48
N ALA A 20 -4.01 2.48 6.91
CA ALA A 20 -4.38 1.11 6.52
C ALA A 20 -5.81 0.72 6.95
N SER A 21 -6.21 1.03 8.18
CA SER A 21 -7.54 0.69 8.69
C SER A 21 -8.60 1.66 8.19
N ILE A 22 -9.59 1.15 7.49
CA ILE A 22 -10.74 1.92 7.00
C ILE A 22 -11.55 2.46 8.19
N GLU A 23 -11.74 1.66 9.23
CA GLU A 23 -12.45 2.06 10.45
C GLU A 23 -11.74 3.24 11.14
N LYS A 24 -10.40 3.14 11.35
CA LYS A 24 -9.63 4.22 11.97
C LYS A 24 -9.59 5.49 11.13
N ASN A 25 -9.60 5.39 9.81
CA ASN A 25 -9.74 6.59 8.98
C ASN A 25 -11.03 7.33 9.33
N TYR A 26 -12.14 6.61 9.51
CA TYR A 26 -13.42 7.22 9.83
C TYR A 26 -13.50 7.72 11.28
N THR A 27 -13.10 6.89 12.27
CA THR A 27 -13.28 7.20 13.69
C THR A 27 -12.23 8.15 14.27
N ASP A 28 -10.96 7.95 13.88
CA ASP A 28 -9.84 8.63 14.52
C ASP A 28 -9.39 9.86 13.70
N TYR A 29 -9.50 9.76 12.36
CA TYR A 29 -9.07 10.82 11.44
C TYR A 29 -10.22 11.58 10.79
N TYR A 30 -11.48 11.21 11.09
CA TYR A 30 -12.69 11.83 10.52
C TYR A 30 -12.69 11.85 8.99
N ALA A 31 -12.10 10.84 8.38
CA ALA A 31 -11.91 10.68 6.95
C ALA A 31 -12.78 9.54 6.41
N ASP A 32 -13.89 9.85 5.77
CA ASP A 32 -14.77 8.85 5.15
C ASP A 32 -14.22 8.42 3.78
N VAL A 33 -13.20 7.56 3.81
CA VAL A 33 -12.50 7.08 2.61
C VAL A 33 -13.43 6.27 1.69
N LYS A 34 -14.45 5.60 2.23
CA LYS A 34 -15.44 4.86 1.43
C LYS A 34 -16.29 5.82 0.60
N LEU A 35 -16.77 6.89 1.22
CA LEU A 35 -17.52 7.92 0.52
C LEU A 35 -16.65 8.61 -0.54
N TRP A 36 -15.39 8.91 -0.21
CA TRP A 36 -14.48 9.56 -1.15
C TRP A 36 -14.22 8.73 -2.41
N VAL A 37 -14.03 7.42 -2.27
CA VAL A 37 -13.89 6.51 -3.41
C VAL A 37 -15.19 6.46 -4.19
N LYS A 38 -16.32 6.23 -3.52
CA LYS A 38 -17.65 6.17 -4.16
C LYS A 38 -17.95 7.43 -4.98
N ASP A 39 -17.63 8.60 -4.44
CA ASP A 39 -17.89 9.90 -5.08
C ASP A 39 -16.81 10.28 -6.11
N GLY A 40 -15.73 9.51 -6.22
CA GLY A 40 -14.65 9.73 -7.19
C GLY A 40 -13.91 11.06 -7.01
N ILE A 41 -13.66 11.46 -5.74
CA ILE A 41 -13.02 12.76 -5.46
C ILE A 41 -11.52 12.77 -5.73
N MET A 42 -10.91 11.59 -5.95
CA MET A 42 -9.51 11.41 -6.35
C MET A 42 -9.41 10.58 -7.65
N ASP A 43 -8.24 10.54 -8.24
CA ASP A 43 -7.93 9.66 -9.37
C ASP A 43 -7.33 8.33 -8.88
N THR A 44 -6.56 8.35 -7.77
CA THR A 44 -5.95 7.15 -7.18
C THR A 44 -6.04 7.18 -5.66
N ILE A 45 -6.42 6.07 -5.04
CA ILE A 45 -6.30 5.87 -3.60
C ILE A 45 -5.17 4.90 -3.30
N ILE A 46 -4.30 5.28 -2.32
CA ILE A 46 -3.05 4.55 -2.01
C ILE A 46 -2.99 4.29 -0.51
N PRO A 47 -3.77 3.34 0.04
CA PRO A 47 -3.74 3.04 1.46
C PRO A 47 -2.37 2.49 1.90
N GLN A 48 -1.93 2.90 3.11
CA GLN A 48 -0.63 2.56 3.68
C GLN A 48 -0.70 1.20 4.39
N LEU A 49 -0.61 0.09 3.65
CA LEU A 49 -0.65 -1.26 4.20
C LEU A 49 0.72 -1.67 4.77
N TYR A 50 1.19 -0.92 5.76
CA TYR A 50 2.51 -1.04 6.37
C TYR A 50 2.56 -2.12 7.46
N PHE A 51 1.92 -3.27 7.21
CA PHE A 51 1.78 -4.40 8.12
C PHE A 51 2.27 -5.69 7.46
N GLY A 52 2.78 -6.61 8.29
CA GLY A 52 3.20 -7.92 7.82
C GLY A 52 2.02 -8.89 7.61
N PHE A 53 2.34 -10.09 7.12
CA PHE A 53 1.35 -11.15 6.94
C PHE A 53 0.94 -11.80 8.27
N ASP A 54 1.87 -11.82 9.25
CA ASP A 54 1.70 -12.50 10.54
C ASP A 54 1.48 -11.51 11.71
N TYR A 55 0.95 -10.31 11.40
CA TYR A 55 0.64 -9.34 12.44
C TYR A 55 -0.28 -9.95 13.51
N PRO A 56 -0.02 -9.75 14.82
CA PRO A 56 -0.77 -10.43 15.90
C PRO A 56 -2.27 -10.15 15.87
N ASN A 57 -2.67 -8.90 15.67
CA ASN A 57 -4.07 -8.58 15.42
C ASN A 57 -4.40 -8.87 13.94
N LYS A 58 -5.21 -9.89 13.71
CA LYS A 58 -5.52 -10.38 12.35
C LYS A 58 -6.23 -9.35 11.47
N ASP A 59 -6.94 -8.39 12.05
CA ASP A 59 -7.59 -7.30 11.29
C ASP A 59 -6.54 -6.41 10.61
N PHE A 60 -5.31 -6.36 11.15
CA PHE A 60 -4.19 -5.64 10.58
C PHE A 60 -3.20 -6.50 9.77
N CYS A 61 -3.45 -7.81 9.61
CA CYS A 61 -2.64 -8.60 8.69
C CYS A 61 -2.77 -8.07 7.27
N PHE A 62 -1.66 -8.01 6.53
CA PHE A 62 -1.60 -7.48 5.17
C PHE A 62 -2.73 -8.00 4.26
N ASN A 63 -2.96 -9.32 4.24
CA ASN A 63 -3.98 -9.92 3.38
C ASN A 63 -5.41 -9.49 3.74
N ASN A 64 -5.71 -9.28 5.01
CA ASN A 64 -7.03 -8.84 5.45
C ASN A 64 -7.27 -7.38 5.08
N LEU A 65 -6.28 -6.52 5.33
CA LEU A 65 -6.31 -5.12 4.90
C LEU A 65 -6.42 -5.00 3.37
N LEU A 66 -5.64 -5.77 2.62
CA LEU A 66 -5.71 -5.79 1.16
C LEU A 66 -7.13 -6.15 0.68
N LYS A 67 -7.74 -7.18 1.26
CA LYS A 67 -9.11 -7.58 0.94
C LYS A 67 -10.13 -6.49 1.23
N GLU A 68 -10.00 -5.79 2.37
CA GLU A 68 -10.89 -4.67 2.71
C GLU A 68 -10.78 -3.54 1.69
N TRP A 69 -9.56 -3.14 1.33
CA TRP A 69 -9.34 -2.06 0.37
C TRP A 69 -9.76 -2.43 -1.05
N VAL A 70 -9.60 -3.67 -1.47
CA VAL A 70 -10.15 -4.17 -2.74
C VAL A 70 -11.67 -3.99 -2.76
N ASN A 71 -12.36 -4.37 -1.69
CA ASN A 71 -13.82 -4.21 -1.61
C ASN A 71 -14.26 -2.74 -1.69
N VAL A 72 -13.44 -1.80 -1.21
CA VAL A 72 -13.70 -0.36 -1.36
C VAL A 72 -13.35 0.11 -2.77
N GLY A 73 -12.19 -0.29 -3.30
CA GLY A 73 -11.71 0.14 -4.61
C GLY A 73 -12.67 -0.20 -5.75
N ILE A 74 -13.25 -1.40 -5.74
CA ILE A 74 -14.20 -1.83 -6.78
C ILE A 74 -15.55 -1.08 -6.78
N THR A 75 -15.81 -0.20 -5.81
CA THR A 75 -17.06 0.57 -5.75
C THR A 75 -17.13 1.70 -6.77
N ASN A 76 -16.01 2.10 -7.35
CA ASN A 76 -15.95 3.10 -8.41
C ASN A 76 -14.78 2.82 -9.37
N GLU A 77 -15.09 2.41 -10.57
CA GLU A 77 -14.11 2.07 -11.63
C GLU A 77 -13.25 3.26 -12.11
N ASN A 78 -13.67 4.50 -11.82
CA ASN A 78 -12.92 5.70 -12.16
C ASN A 78 -11.88 6.10 -11.09
N VAL A 79 -11.75 5.31 -10.01
CA VAL A 79 -10.75 5.50 -8.95
C VAL A 79 -9.83 4.29 -8.93
N LYS A 80 -8.56 4.51 -9.23
CA LYS A 80 -7.54 3.47 -9.20
C LYS A 80 -7.19 3.11 -7.76
N LEU A 81 -6.97 1.82 -7.51
CA LEU A 81 -6.42 1.35 -6.24
C LEU A 81 -4.95 0.95 -6.44
N ALA A 82 -4.04 1.63 -5.73
CA ALA A 82 -2.66 1.20 -5.57
C ALA A 82 -2.38 0.96 -4.08
N ILE A 83 -1.41 0.11 -3.75
CA ILE A 83 -1.13 -0.26 -2.37
C ILE A 83 0.21 0.32 -1.92
N GLY A 84 0.21 1.08 -0.82
CA GLY A 84 1.42 1.57 -0.17
C GLY A 84 2.09 0.47 0.65
N LEU A 85 3.38 0.23 0.40
CA LEU A 85 4.21 -0.78 1.06
C LEU A 85 5.39 -0.12 1.77
N ALA A 86 5.90 -0.76 2.84
CA ALA A 86 6.87 -0.19 3.77
C ALA A 86 8.23 -0.91 3.79
N PRO A 87 9.04 -0.85 2.73
CA PRO A 87 10.39 -1.44 2.75
C PRO A 87 11.30 -0.90 3.85
N TYR A 88 11.03 0.28 4.41
CA TYR A 88 11.80 0.85 5.52
C TYR A 88 11.74 0.03 6.82
N LYS A 89 10.76 -0.86 6.94
CA LYS A 89 10.62 -1.75 8.11
C LYS A 89 11.58 -2.93 8.11
N LEU A 90 12.19 -3.23 6.98
CA LEU A 90 13.15 -4.33 6.89
C LEU A 90 14.32 -4.17 7.84
N GLY A 91 14.69 -5.27 8.47
CA GLY A 91 15.79 -5.30 9.44
C GLY A 91 15.49 -4.57 10.75
N THR A 92 14.27 -4.09 10.96
CA THR A 92 13.92 -3.34 12.17
C THR A 92 13.16 -4.19 13.18
N ASP A 93 13.31 -3.84 14.47
CA ASP A 93 12.54 -4.41 15.57
C ASP A 93 11.25 -3.57 15.78
N ASN A 94 10.34 -3.60 14.83
CA ASN A 94 9.07 -2.90 14.94
C ASN A 94 8.05 -3.78 15.67
N GLU A 95 7.81 -3.50 16.92
CA GLU A 95 6.73 -4.14 17.66
C GLU A 95 5.36 -3.77 17.09
N PRO A 96 4.42 -4.73 17.04
CA PRO A 96 4.49 -6.13 17.50
C PRO A 96 4.86 -7.15 16.40
N ASP A 97 5.23 -6.76 15.21
CA ASP A 97 5.49 -7.65 14.07
C ASP A 97 6.98 -7.83 13.75
N THR A 98 7.83 -7.79 14.80
CA THR A 98 9.29 -7.79 14.70
C THR A 98 9.89 -8.96 13.93
N THR A 99 9.40 -10.18 14.17
CA THR A 99 10.03 -11.40 13.62
C THR A 99 9.99 -11.43 12.10
N GLU A 100 8.86 -11.07 11.52
CA GLU A 100 8.67 -11.09 10.08
C GLU A 100 9.53 -10.02 9.38
N TRP A 101 9.60 -8.81 9.95
CA TRP A 101 10.37 -7.70 9.38
C TRP A 101 11.87 -7.81 9.64
N LYS A 102 12.27 -8.31 10.83
CA LYS A 102 13.67 -8.43 11.23
C LYS A 102 14.41 -9.48 10.42
N ASN A 103 13.79 -10.63 10.21
CA ASN A 103 14.44 -11.80 9.61
C ASN A 103 14.00 -12.06 8.16
N GLY A 104 12.89 -11.43 7.71
CA GLY A 104 12.35 -11.62 6.38
C GLY A 104 13.09 -10.78 5.34
N THR A 105 13.46 -11.42 4.24
CA THR A 105 14.06 -10.74 3.08
C THR A 105 13.14 -10.77 1.86
N ASP A 106 11.96 -11.36 1.98
CA ASP A 106 11.02 -11.55 0.87
C ASP A 106 9.64 -10.89 1.09
N ILE A 107 9.45 -10.25 2.25
CA ILE A 107 8.13 -9.75 2.65
C ILE A 107 7.54 -8.76 1.63
N ILE A 108 8.32 -7.79 1.15
CA ILE A 108 7.86 -6.83 0.15
C ILE A 108 7.60 -7.51 -1.20
N ALA A 109 8.47 -8.42 -1.63
CA ALA A 109 8.26 -9.18 -2.85
C ALA A 109 6.96 -10.01 -2.81
N ARG A 110 6.66 -10.64 -1.66
CA ARG A 110 5.39 -11.36 -1.43
C ARG A 110 4.19 -10.41 -1.44
N GLN A 111 4.32 -9.23 -0.85
CA GLN A 111 3.27 -8.20 -0.87
C GLN A 111 3.01 -7.70 -2.29
N ILE A 112 4.05 -7.40 -3.06
CA ILE A 112 3.95 -7.04 -4.47
C ILE A 112 3.22 -8.15 -5.25
N LYS A 113 3.62 -9.40 -5.07
CA LYS A 113 2.96 -10.54 -5.71
C LYS A 113 1.47 -10.65 -5.34
N SER A 114 1.12 -10.38 -4.09
CA SER A 114 -0.29 -10.36 -3.67
C SER A 114 -1.07 -9.24 -4.35
N CYS A 115 -0.47 -8.07 -4.54
CA CYS A 115 -1.06 -6.95 -5.27
C CYS A 115 -1.24 -7.29 -6.75
N THR A 116 -0.19 -7.75 -7.42
CA THR A 116 -0.20 -8.02 -8.88
C THR A 116 -1.10 -9.20 -9.25
N ASN A 117 -1.30 -10.16 -8.36
CA ASN A 117 -2.24 -11.25 -8.56
C ASN A 117 -3.71 -10.85 -8.33
N ASN A 118 -3.96 -9.64 -7.86
CA ASN A 118 -5.31 -9.13 -7.62
C ASN A 118 -5.72 -8.15 -8.73
N GLY A 119 -6.63 -8.56 -9.57
CA GLY A 119 -7.06 -7.78 -10.74
C GLY A 119 -7.73 -6.42 -10.42
N ALA A 120 -8.05 -6.13 -9.16
CA ALA A 120 -8.59 -4.85 -8.72
C ALA A 120 -7.49 -3.87 -8.24
N VAL A 121 -6.24 -4.33 -8.12
CA VAL A 121 -5.09 -3.50 -7.73
C VAL A 121 -4.29 -3.13 -8.97
N GLU A 122 -4.23 -1.84 -9.28
CA GLU A 122 -3.53 -1.36 -10.47
C GLU A 122 -2.03 -1.11 -10.25
N GLY A 123 -1.57 -1.08 -8.99
CA GLY A 123 -0.17 -0.87 -8.70
C GLY A 123 0.17 -0.86 -7.23
N TYR A 124 1.42 -0.54 -6.94
CA TYR A 124 1.94 -0.39 -5.57
C TYR A 124 2.94 0.76 -5.50
N VAL A 125 3.11 1.30 -4.30
CA VAL A 125 4.02 2.39 -3.99
C VAL A 125 4.95 1.97 -2.86
N LEU A 126 6.26 2.05 -3.06
CA LEU A 126 7.28 1.70 -2.06
C LEU A 126 7.72 2.95 -1.29
N PHE A 127 7.47 2.99 0.00
CA PHE A 127 7.89 4.09 0.86
C PHE A 127 9.12 3.68 1.67
N SER A 128 10.32 4.13 1.26
CA SER A 128 10.65 5.15 0.26
C SER A 128 11.81 4.68 -0.64
N TYR A 129 12.25 5.53 -1.58
CA TYR A 129 13.40 5.26 -2.45
C TYR A 129 14.65 4.84 -1.65
N SER A 130 15.02 5.63 -0.65
CA SER A 130 16.19 5.35 0.20
C SER A 130 16.11 4.00 0.92
N SER A 131 14.90 3.52 1.23
CA SER A 131 14.69 2.23 1.90
C SER A 131 14.78 1.04 0.94
N VAL A 132 14.59 1.26 -0.35
CA VAL A 132 14.72 0.22 -1.38
C VAL A 132 16.15 0.12 -1.90
N PHE A 133 16.87 1.23 -1.96
CA PHE A 133 18.22 1.33 -2.54
C PHE A 133 19.30 1.58 -1.47
N SER A 134 19.06 1.20 -0.23
CA SER A 134 20.05 1.20 0.85
C SER A 134 21.18 0.18 0.56
N GLU A 135 22.39 0.48 1.02
CA GLU A 135 23.55 -0.43 0.91
C GLU A 135 23.53 -1.58 1.94
N ALA A 136 22.58 -1.60 2.87
CA ALA A 136 22.44 -2.67 3.84
C ALA A 136 22.18 -4.02 3.15
N GLU A 137 22.91 -5.08 3.55
CA GLU A 137 22.86 -6.41 2.93
C GLU A 137 21.44 -6.96 2.80
N GLN A 138 20.64 -6.87 3.87
CA GLN A 138 19.25 -7.33 3.88
C GLN A 138 18.37 -6.56 2.86
N THR A 139 18.63 -5.27 2.68
CA THR A 139 17.94 -4.45 1.68
C THR A 139 18.31 -4.86 0.26
N GLN A 140 19.59 -5.17 0.01
CA GLN A 140 20.05 -5.64 -1.30
C GLN A 140 19.44 -7.01 -1.66
N GLU A 141 19.43 -7.94 -0.70
CA GLU A 141 18.78 -9.25 -0.90
C GLU A 141 17.29 -9.10 -1.24
N GLN A 142 16.58 -8.22 -0.54
CA GLN A 142 15.18 -7.94 -0.85
C GLN A 142 15.00 -7.27 -2.21
N LEU A 143 15.88 -6.34 -2.58
CA LEU A 143 15.82 -5.68 -3.88
C LEU A 143 15.91 -6.69 -5.03
N GLU A 144 16.77 -7.70 -4.92
CA GLU A 144 16.84 -8.77 -5.91
C GLU A 144 15.53 -9.56 -5.99
N LYS A 145 14.93 -9.91 -4.85
CA LYS A 145 13.63 -10.59 -4.81
C LYS A 145 12.49 -9.74 -5.39
N ILE A 146 12.52 -8.43 -5.16
CA ILE A 146 11.58 -7.49 -5.78
C ILE A 146 11.75 -7.49 -7.31
N LYS A 147 12.99 -7.39 -7.81
CA LYS A 147 13.29 -7.44 -9.25
C LYS A 147 12.75 -8.72 -9.92
N GLU A 148 12.92 -9.88 -9.27
CA GLU A 148 12.41 -11.17 -9.76
C GLU A 148 10.88 -11.20 -9.91
N VAL A 149 10.15 -10.48 -9.06
CA VAL A 149 8.69 -10.43 -9.11
C VAL A 149 8.20 -9.44 -10.17
N ILE A 150 8.91 -8.32 -10.35
CA ILE A 150 8.54 -7.28 -11.32
C ILE A 150 8.88 -7.68 -12.77
N ALA A 151 9.93 -8.50 -12.99
CA ALA A 151 10.38 -8.92 -14.31
C ALA A 151 9.47 -9.96 -14.98
N LYS A 152 8.43 -10.44 -14.31
CA LYS A 152 7.46 -11.43 -14.81
C LYS A 152 6.16 -10.78 -15.26
#